data_e611c4e7e312d37f334183aadd57a88e
#
_entry.id   e611c4e7e312d37f334183aadd57a88e
#
_cell.length_a   1.000
_cell.length_b   1.000
_cell.length_c   1.000
_cell.angle_alpha   90.00
_cell.angle_beta   90.00
_cell.angle_gamma   90.00
#
_symmetry.space_group_name_H-M   'P 1'
#
loop_
_entity.id
_entity.type
_entity.pdbx_description
1 polymer ?
#
loop_
_entity_poly.entity_id
_entity_poly.type
_entity_poly.pdbx_seq_one_letter_code
_entity_poly.pdbx_strand_id
1 'polypeptide(L)'
;MDKQDIIDFFDRLAPDWDNNLIHDDVKIGAILNFAGITKGVSVLDVACGTGVLIPDYLAREVKNVVAVDISPKMIDIARIKFSGRRVKFVNADIETADIPGIFDRCVVYNAFPHFPNPQGLVHSLAGKLISGGRLTVAHGMSRKKINEHHSVSASKVSIGLMSESDLSVLFGTYFDVDIALSNKEMYVVSGIKR
;
A
#
# COMPACT_ATOMS: atom_id res chain seq x y z
N MET A 1 -7.59 16.67 7.11
CA MET A 1 -6.56 16.36 6.12
C MET A 1 -7.20 16.43 4.75
N ASP A 2 -6.75 17.35 3.93
CA ASP A 2 -7.25 17.53 2.56
C ASP A 2 -6.47 16.63 1.60
N LYS A 3 -7.13 16.07 0.58
CA LYS A 3 -6.47 15.24 -0.45
C LYS A 3 -5.49 16.06 -1.29
N GLN A 4 -5.76 17.35 -1.54
CA GLN A 4 -4.84 18.22 -2.25
C GLN A 4 -3.54 18.42 -1.45
N ASP A 5 -3.61 18.57 -0.12
CA ASP A 5 -2.42 18.66 0.73
C ASP A 5 -1.53 17.39 0.62
N ILE A 6 -2.17 16.22 0.51
CA ILE A 6 -1.46 14.94 0.33
C ILE A 6 -0.77 14.92 -1.03
N ILE A 7 -1.47 15.27 -2.11
CA ILE A 7 -0.90 15.33 -3.47
C ILE A 7 0.30 16.28 -3.49
N ASP A 8 0.13 17.52 -3.01
CA ASP A 8 1.17 18.54 -3.02
C ASP A 8 2.41 18.12 -2.19
N PHE A 9 2.17 17.44 -1.07
CA PHE A 9 3.24 16.92 -0.23
C PHE A 9 4.08 15.86 -0.97
N PHE A 10 3.44 14.84 -1.55
CA PHE A 10 4.15 13.77 -2.24
C PHE A 10 4.72 14.22 -3.59
N ASP A 11 4.05 15.10 -4.30
CA ASP A 11 4.56 15.70 -5.54
C ASP A 11 5.85 16.49 -5.32
N ARG A 12 5.96 17.18 -4.16
CA ARG A 12 7.18 17.91 -3.80
C ARG A 12 8.33 16.96 -3.49
N LEU A 13 8.05 15.81 -2.87
CA LEU A 13 9.07 14.83 -2.48
C LEU A 13 9.47 13.88 -3.62
N ALA A 14 8.62 13.72 -4.63
CA ALA A 14 8.79 12.73 -5.68
C ALA A 14 10.16 12.77 -6.39
N PRO A 15 10.73 13.94 -6.76
CA PRO A 15 12.02 13.98 -7.47
C PRO A 15 13.18 13.34 -6.70
N ASP A 16 13.17 13.41 -5.38
CA ASP A 16 14.25 12.91 -4.50
C ASP A 16 13.82 11.65 -3.72
N TRP A 17 12.61 11.11 -3.99
CA TRP A 17 12.04 10.02 -3.21
C TRP A 17 12.94 8.78 -3.18
N ASP A 18 13.43 8.38 -4.33
CA ASP A 18 14.24 7.16 -4.48
C ASP A 18 15.66 7.33 -3.88
N ASN A 19 16.18 8.55 -3.75
CA ASN A 19 17.51 8.82 -3.18
C ASN A 19 17.60 8.42 -1.71
N ASN A 20 16.47 8.45 -1.00
CA ASN A 20 16.39 8.14 0.43
C ASN A 20 15.67 6.81 0.70
N LEU A 21 15.30 6.06 -0.35
CA LEU A 21 14.59 4.81 -0.23
C LEU A 21 15.53 3.68 0.20
N ILE A 22 15.25 3.08 1.34
CA ILE A 22 15.93 1.85 1.78
C ILE A 22 15.05 0.66 1.35
N HIS A 23 15.54 -0.11 0.38
CA HIS A 23 14.91 -1.37 -0.03
C HIS A 23 15.51 -2.51 0.79
N ASP A 24 14.77 -2.97 1.80
CA ASP A 24 15.16 -4.10 2.65
C ASP A 24 14.54 -5.39 2.11
N ASP A 25 15.31 -6.12 1.29
CA ASP A 25 14.85 -7.34 0.59
C ASP A 25 14.28 -8.39 1.55
N VAL A 26 14.89 -8.56 2.72
CA VAL A 26 14.46 -9.56 3.72
C VAL A 26 13.10 -9.17 4.28
N LYS A 27 12.96 -7.92 4.66
CA LYS A 27 11.73 -7.39 5.27
C LYS A 27 10.59 -7.34 4.25
N ILE A 28 10.85 -6.80 3.06
CA ILE A 28 9.87 -6.76 1.96
C ILE A 28 9.49 -8.19 1.58
N GLY A 29 10.45 -9.10 1.48
CA GLY A 29 10.20 -10.50 1.20
C GLY A 29 9.25 -11.15 2.20
N ALA A 30 9.44 -10.90 3.51
CA ALA A 30 8.55 -11.38 4.57
C ALA A 30 7.14 -10.77 4.46
N ILE A 31 7.04 -9.46 4.24
CA ILE A 31 5.75 -8.76 4.06
C ILE A 31 4.98 -9.32 2.87
N LEU A 32 5.65 -9.53 1.73
CA LEU A 32 5.01 -10.08 0.54
C LEU A 32 4.60 -11.56 0.71
N ASN A 33 5.30 -12.33 1.56
CA ASN A 33 4.86 -13.67 1.95
C ASN A 33 3.58 -13.60 2.79
N PHE A 34 3.49 -12.70 3.76
CA PHE A 34 2.26 -12.44 4.54
C PHE A 34 1.11 -11.97 3.64
N ALA A 35 1.39 -11.18 2.62
CA ALA A 35 0.41 -10.74 1.63
C ALA A 35 -0.01 -11.85 0.64
N GLY A 36 0.62 -13.02 0.68
CA GLY A 36 0.34 -14.12 -0.22
C GLY A 36 0.69 -13.82 -1.68
N ILE A 37 1.73 -13.00 -1.90
CA ILE A 37 2.20 -12.66 -3.26
C ILE A 37 3.00 -13.82 -3.81
N THR A 38 2.39 -14.54 -4.74
CA THR A 38 2.95 -15.73 -5.38
C THR A 38 2.76 -15.67 -6.89
N LYS A 39 3.41 -16.59 -7.61
CA LYS A 39 3.25 -16.74 -9.06
C LYS A 39 1.79 -16.84 -9.48
N GLY A 40 1.43 -16.07 -10.48
CA GLY A 40 0.11 -16.14 -11.13
C GLY A 40 -1.00 -15.32 -10.47
N VAL A 41 -0.80 -14.70 -9.31
CA VAL A 41 -1.79 -13.81 -8.68
C VAL A 41 -1.85 -12.45 -9.37
N SER A 42 -3.04 -11.84 -9.43
CA SER A 42 -3.24 -10.45 -9.82
C SER A 42 -3.13 -9.54 -8.58
N VAL A 43 -2.41 -8.42 -8.71
CA VAL A 43 -2.09 -7.53 -7.59
C VAL A 43 -2.61 -6.13 -7.84
N LEU A 44 -3.28 -5.56 -6.82
CA LEU A 44 -3.54 -4.14 -6.69
C LEU A 44 -2.55 -3.55 -5.67
N ASP A 45 -1.66 -2.70 -6.14
CA ASP A 45 -0.68 -1.99 -5.31
C ASP A 45 -1.17 -0.57 -5.06
N VAL A 46 -1.54 -0.25 -3.82
CA VAL A 46 -2.22 1.00 -3.44
C VAL A 46 -1.25 1.96 -2.79
N ALA A 47 -1.25 3.21 -3.26
CA ALA A 47 -0.25 4.23 -2.93
C ALA A 47 1.16 3.71 -3.24
N CYS A 48 1.35 3.28 -4.50
CA CYS A 48 2.56 2.61 -4.95
C CYS A 48 3.80 3.51 -4.99
N GLY A 49 3.63 4.83 -4.87
CA GLY A 49 4.69 5.82 -4.98
C GLY A 49 5.43 5.69 -6.32
N THR A 50 6.74 5.71 -6.27
CA THR A 50 7.63 5.49 -7.43
C THR A 50 7.80 4.01 -7.80
N GLY A 51 7.01 3.10 -7.19
CA GLY A 51 6.99 1.67 -7.53
C GLY A 51 7.97 0.81 -6.75
N VAL A 52 8.13 1.05 -5.44
CA VAL A 52 9.11 0.34 -4.59
C VAL A 52 8.95 -1.17 -4.60
N LEU A 53 7.72 -1.71 -4.65
CA LEU A 53 7.45 -3.16 -4.64
C LEU A 53 7.38 -3.79 -6.04
N ILE A 54 7.45 -3.00 -7.11
CA ILE A 54 7.31 -3.52 -8.48
C ILE A 54 8.37 -4.57 -8.84
N PRO A 55 9.67 -4.38 -8.52
CA PRO A 55 10.68 -5.40 -8.79
C PRO A 55 10.36 -6.75 -8.13
N ASP A 56 9.87 -6.72 -6.89
CA ASP A 56 9.55 -7.92 -6.12
C ASP A 56 8.32 -8.66 -6.66
N TYR A 57 7.29 -7.93 -7.10
CA TYR A 57 6.14 -8.53 -7.79
C TYR A 57 6.55 -9.22 -9.08
N LEU A 58 7.40 -8.56 -9.87
CA LEU A 58 7.90 -9.13 -11.14
C LEU A 58 8.79 -10.36 -10.91
N ALA A 59 9.66 -10.33 -9.90
CA ALA A 59 10.51 -11.46 -9.51
C ALA A 59 9.68 -12.68 -9.05
N ARG A 60 8.50 -12.44 -8.45
CA ARG A 60 7.56 -13.48 -8.02
C ARG A 60 6.64 -13.96 -9.15
N GLU A 61 6.84 -13.49 -10.37
CA GLU A 61 6.06 -13.87 -11.56
C GLU A 61 4.54 -13.73 -11.38
N VAL A 62 4.10 -12.63 -10.74
CA VAL A 62 2.66 -12.32 -10.63
C VAL A 62 2.04 -12.18 -12.03
N LYS A 63 0.74 -12.44 -12.13
CA LYS A 63 0.02 -12.41 -13.41
C LYS A 63 0.02 -10.99 -14.02
N ASN A 64 -0.33 -10.01 -13.19
CA ASN A 64 -0.35 -8.58 -13.53
C ASN A 64 -0.37 -7.73 -12.27
N VAL A 65 0.04 -6.47 -12.40
CA VAL A 65 -0.03 -5.46 -11.35
C VAL A 65 -0.80 -4.26 -11.86
N VAL A 66 -1.75 -3.77 -11.08
CA VAL A 66 -2.30 -2.42 -11.20
C VAL A 66 -1.79 -1.63 -10.00
N ALA A 67 -0.95 -0.63 -10.27
CA ALA A 67 -0.31 0.21 -9.27
C ALA A 67 -0.94 1.59 -9.30
N VAL A 68 -1.50 2.03 -8.18
CA VAL A 68 -2.30 3.25 -8.05
C VAL A 68 -1.65 4.19 -7.07
N ASP A 69 -1.53 5.46 -7.45
CA ASP A 69 -1.11 6.52 -6.53
C ASP A 69 -1.87 7.81 -6.84
N ILE A 70 -2.15 8.61 -5.80
CA ILE A 70 -2.86 9.88 -5.95
C ILE A 70 -1.93 10.98 -6.50
N SER A 71 -0.61 10.88 -6.27
CA SER A 71 0.40 11.82 -6.75
C SER A 71 0.73 11.56 -8.22
N PRO A 72 0.46 12.51 -9.14
CA PRO A 72 0.84 12.37 -10.54
C PRO A 72 2.36 12.25 -10.73
N LYS A 73 3.18 12.98 -9.96
CA LYS A 73 4.64 12.92 -10.10
C LYS A 73 5.22 11.58 -9.65
N MET A 74 4.68 10.95 -8.60
CA MET A 74 5.06 9.59 -8.21
C MET A 74 4.80 8.61 -9.36
N ILE A 75 3.61 8.68 -9.96
CA ILE A 75 3.21 7.81 -11.07
C ILE A 75 4.08 8.05 -12.32
N ASP A 76 4.43 9.30 -12.63
CA ASP A 76 5.27 9.59 -13.80
C ASP A 76 6.67 8.99 -13.64
N ILE A 77 7.26 9.09 -12.44
CA ILE A 77 8.55 8.45 -12.14
C ILE A 77 8.43 6.92 -12.24
N ALA A 78 7.39 6.34 -11.66
CA ALA A 78 7.15 4.89 -11.71
C ALA A 78 7.01 4.39 -13.16
N ARG A 79 6.27 5.12 -14.01
CA ARG A 79 6.13 4.81 -15.45
C ARG A 79 7.46 4.81 -16.20
N ILE A 80 8.32 5.79 -15.91
CA ILE A 80 9.67 5.87 -16.52
C ILE A 80 10.51 4.68 -16.09
N LYS A 81 10.54 4.36 -14.80
CA LYS A 81 11.35 3.27 -14.23
C LYS A 81 10.94 1.89 -14.75
N PHE A 82 9.65 1.66 -14.97
CA PHE A 82 9.10 0.34 -15.27
C PHE A 82 8.39 0.26 -16.63
N SER A 83 8.78 1.11 -17.58
CA SER A 83 8.22 1.09 -18.95
C SER A 83 8.40 -0.29 -19.61
N GLY A 84 7.37 -0.74 -20.33
CA GLY A 84 7.38 -2.05 -21.02
C GLY A 84 7.21 -3.27 -20.12
N ARG A 85 6.97 -3.11 -18.81
CA ARG A 85 6.69 -4.20 -17.88
C ARG A 85 5.18 -4.52 -17.81
N ARG A 86 4.84 -5.67 -17.20
CA ARG A 86 3.44 -6.10 -16.98
C ARG A 86 2.78 -5.35 -15.83
N VAL A 87 2.92 -4.05 -15.81
CA VAL A 87 2.40 -3.16 -14.76
C VAL A 87 1.58 -2.05 -15.39
N LYS A 88 0.38 -1.83 -14.88
CA LYS A 88 -0.47 -0.69 -15.25
C LYS A 88 -0.41 0.34 -14.14
N PHE A 89 0.19 1.49 -14.40
CA PHE A 89 0.22 2.62 -13.47
C PHE A 89 -0.99 3.53 -13.68
N VAL A 90 -1.69 3.84 -12.60
CA VAL A 90 -2.91 4.67 -12.61
C VAL A 90 -2.74 5.81 -11.61
N ASN A 91 -2.77 7.05 -12.11
CA ASN A 91 -2.89 8.21 -11.23
C ASN A 91 -4.35 8.40 -10.88
N ALA A 92 -4.73 8.11 -9.65
CA ALA A 92 -6.10 8.18 -9.18
C ALA A 92 -6.19 8.15 -7.65
N ASP A 93 -7.27 8.68 -7.12
CA ASP A 93 -7.69 8.47 -5.75
C ASP A 93 -8.43 7.13 -5.64
N ILE A 94 -7.81 6.16 -4.97
CA ILE A 94 -8.33 4.80 -4.82
C ILE A 94 -9.68 4.72 -4.08
N GLU A 95 -10.01 5.71 -3.26
CA GLU A 95 -11.27 5.73 -2.51
C GLU A 95 -12.48 6.10 -3.41
N THR A 96 -12.24 6.86 -4.49
CA THR A 96 -13.32 7.41 -5.33
C THR A 96 -13.25 6.99 -6.80
N ALA A 97 -12.08 6.60 -7.29
CA ALA A 97 -11.90 6.24 -8.68
C ALA A 97 -12.43 4.83 -9.00
N ASP A 98 -12.98 4.68 -10.18
CA ASP A 98 -13.29 3.37 -10.72
C ASP A 98 -12.02 2.73 -11.31
N ILE A 99 -11.32 1.98 -10.48
CA ILE A 99 -10.18 1.17 -10.91
C ILE A 99 -10.71 -0.14 -11.49
N PRO A 100 -10.54 -0.36 -12.80
CA PRO A 100 -11.08 -1.54 -13.43
C PRO A 100 -10.32 -2.81 -13.02
N GLY A 101 -11.08 -3.86 -12.75
CA GLY A 101 -10.56 -5.17 -12.39
C GLY A 101 -10.92 -5.60 -10.97
N ILE A 102 -10.80 -6.92 -10.77
CA ILE A 102 -10.92 -7.57 -9.46
C ILE A 102 -9.64 -8.36 -9.27
N PHE A 103 -9.08 -8.31 -8.06
CA PHE A 103 -7.73 -8.77 -7.77
C PHE A 103 -7.70 -9.91 -6.76
N ASP A 104 -6.66 -10.75 -6.85
CA ASP A 104 -6.38 -11.77 -5.85
C ASP A 104 -5.76 -11.18 -4.59
N ARG A 105 -4.93 -10.15 -4.75
CA ARG A 105 -4.16 -9.51 -3.66
C ARG A 105 -4.22 -8.00 -3.77
N CYS A 106 -4.39 -7.35 -2.63
CA CYS A 106 -4.29 -5.90 -2.49
C CYS A 106 -3.28 -5.57 -1.40
N VAL A 107 -2.32 -4.70 -1.70
CA VAL A 107 -1.26 -4.29 -0.79
C VAL A 107 -1.28 -2.78 -0.62
N VAL A 108 -1.21 -2.32 0.63
CA VAL A 108 -0.97 -0.94 1.04
C VAL A 108 0.32 -0.94 1.83
N TYR A 109 1.42 -0.49 1.23
CA TYR A 109 2.74 -0.53 1.84
C TYR A 109 3.27 0.86 2.18
N ASN A 110 3.63 1.08 3.45
CA ASN A 110 4.16 2.35 3.98
C ASN A 110 3.26 3.59 3.72
N ALA A 111 1.96 3.42 3.55
CA ALA A 111 1.06 4.50 3.12
C ALA A 111 -0.20 4.68 3.96
N PHE A 112 -0.61 3.69 4.73
CA PHE A 112 -1.92 3.69 5.42
C PHE A 112 -2.21 4.95 6.26
N PRO A 113 -1.27 5.57 7.00
CA PRO A 113 -1.52 6.79 7.74
C PRO A 113 -1.94 8.02 6.90
N HIS A 114 -1.75 7.98 5.59
CA HIS A 114 -2.10 9.05 4.67
C HIS A 114 -3.53 8.96 4.14
N PHE A 115 -4.30 7.97 4.57
CA PHE A 115 -5.71 7.83 4.22
C PHE A 115 -6.59 8.40 5.34
N PRO A 116 -7.26 9.55 5.11
CA PRO A 116 -8.04 10.24 6.15
C PRO A 116 -9.29 9.49 6.59
N ASN A 117 -9.80 8.59 5.75
CA ASN A 117 -10.97 7.77 6.02
C ASN A 117 -10.64 6.27 5.93
N PRO A 118 -10.05 5.68 6.99
CA PRO A 118 -9.68 4.25 7.00
C PRO A 118 -10.85 3.30 6.72
N GLN A 119 -12.05 3.62 7.21
CA GLN A 119 -13.26 2.81 6.98
C GLN A 119 -13.63 2.81 5.48
N GLY A 120 -13.66 3.99 4.86
CA GLY A 120 -13.94 4.14 3.44
C GLY A 120 -12.91 3.44 2.57
N LEU A 121 -11.63 3.53 2.93
CA LEU A 121 -10.56 2.81 2.25
C LEU A 121 -10.77 1.30 2.29
N VAL A 122 -10.95 0.72 3.47
CA VAL A 122 -11.15 -0.74 3.64
C VAL A 122 -12.38 -1.22 2.88
N HIS A 123 -13.49 -0.45 2.92
CA HIS A 123 -14.68 -0.74 2.13
C HIS A 123 -14.40 -0.77 0.62
N SER A 124 -13.74 0.28 0.11
CA SER A 124 -13.38 0.39 -1.32
C SER A 124 -12.48 -0.77 -1.76
N LEU A 125 -11.45 -1.10 -0.96
CA LEU A 125 -10.51 -2.18 -1.27
C LEU A 125 -11.16 -3.57 -1.18
N ALA A 126 -12.11 -3.77 -0.26
CA ALA A 126 -12.90 -4.98 -0.21
C ALA A 126 -13.69 -5.19 -1.51
N GLY A 127 -14.23 -4.11 -2.11
CA GLY A 127 -14.90 -4.15 -3.40
C GLY A 127 -14.01 -4.52 -4.58
N LYS A 128 -12.68 -4.38 -4.46
CA LYS A 128 -11.71 -4.67 -5.53
C LYS A 128 -11.09 -6.08 -5.43
N LEU A 129 -11.45 -6.87 -4.43
CA LEU A 129 -10.93 -8.22 -4.22
C LEU A 129 -11.96 -9.29 -4.53
N ILE A 130 -11.53 -10.42 -5.08
CA ILE A 130 -12.35 -11.64 -5.17
C ILE A 130 -12.70 -12.16 -3.76
N SER A 131 -13.72 -13.01 -3.62
CA SER A 131 -13.90 -13.83 -2.41
C SER A 131 -12.68 -14.74 -2.26
N GLY A 132 -12.13 -14.86 -1.04
CA GLY A 132 -10.84 -15.51 -0.81
C GLY A 132 -9.62 -14.67 -1.19
N GLY A 133 -9.79 -13.47 -1.75
CA GLY A 133 -8.72 -12.51 -1.99
C GLY A 133 -8.18 -11.93 -0.68
N ARG A 134 -6.96 -11.37 -0.69
CA ARG A 134 -6.29 -10.91 0.53
C ARG A 134 -5.99 -9.42 0.46
N LEU A 135 -6.35 -8.68 1.52
CA LEU A 135 -5.91 -7.32 1.78
C LEU A 135 -4.78 -7.35 2.82
N THR A 136 -3.71 -6.63 2.53
CA THR A 136 -2.58 -6.45 3.45
C THR A 136 -2.22 -4.98 3.57
N VAL A 137 -2.22 -4.47 4.80
CA VAL A 137 -1.62 -3.19 5.18
C VAL A 137 -0.32 -3.49 5.91
N ALA A 138 0.79 -2.97 5.41
CA ALA A 138 2.09 -3.24 5.98
C ALA A 138 3.01 -2.02 5.99
N HIS A 139 3.92 -2.00 6.95
CA HIS A 139 5.00 -1.02 7.05
C HIS A 139 6.31 -1.72 7.39
N GLY A 140 7.40 -1.29 6.73
CA GLY A 140 8.75 -1.78 6.95
C GLY A 140 9.44 -1.21 8.20
N MET A 141 8.69 -0.56 9.08
CA MET A 141 9.17 -0.02 10.36
C MET A 141 8.13 -0.30 11.46
N SER A 142 8.57 -0.21 12.74
CA SER A 142 7.65 -0.31 13.86
C SER A 142 6.62 0.85 13.86
N ARG A 143 5.41 0.58 14.34
CA ARG A 143 4.36 1.59 14.52
C ARG A 143 4.86 2.83 15.27
N LYS A 144 5.66 2.62 16.33
CA LYS A 144 6.23 3.72 17.13
C LYS A 144 7.10 4.64 16.26
N LYS A 145 8.06 4.08 15.51
CA LYS A 145 8.96 4.87 14.64
C LYS A 145 8.19 5.62 13.56
N ILE A 146 7.14 5.00 12.98
CA ILE A 146 6.29 5.64 11.97
C ILE A 146 5.58 6.85 12.57
N ASN A 147 4.93 6.69 13.72
CA ASN A 147 4.20 7.77 14.34
C ASN A 147 5.12 8.92 14.82
N GLU A 148 6.31 8.60 15.34
CA GLU A 148 7.34 9.58 15.68
C GLU A 148 7.81 10.35 14.43
N HIS A 149 8.12 9.64 13.34
CA HIS A 149 8.52 10.26 12.07
C HIS A 149 7.43 11.16 11.50
N HIS A 150 6.19 10.69 11.44
CA HIS A 150 5.07 11.45 10.89
C HIS A 150 4.70 12.67 11.74
N SER A 151 4.85 12.61 13.06
CA SER A 151 4.60 13.78 13.93
C SER A 151 5.52 14.97 13.60
N VAL A 152 6.71 14.72 13.09
CA VAL A 152 7.70 15.73 12.73
C VAL A 152 7.60 16.13 11.25
N SER A 153 7.57 15.15 10.34
CA SER A 153 7.75 15.38 8.89
C SER A 153 6.47 15.41 8.08
N ALA A 154 5.39 14.79 8.56
CA ALA A 154 4.15 14.58 7.81
C ALA A 154 2.87 14.86 8.62
N SER A 155 2.94 15.66 9.67
CA SER A 155 1.83 15.90 10.62
C SER A 155 0.56 16.45 9.95
N LYS A 156 0.69 17.20 8.85
CA LYS A 156 -0.45 17.75 8.10
C LYS A 156 -1.13 16.73 7.17
N VAL A 157 -0.40 15.66 6.81
CA VAL A 157 -0.83 14.66 5.82
C VAL A 157 -0.86 13.24 6.38
N SER A 158 -0.92 13.08 7.69
CA SER A 158 -0.97 11.79 8.37
C SER A 158 -1.89 11.83 9.59
N ILE A 159 -2.73 10.81 9.72
CA ILE A 159 -3.56 10.57 10.93
C ILE A 159 -2.83 9.71 11.97
N GLY A 160 -1.58 9.31 11.71
CA GLY A 160 -0.87 8.30 12.47
C GLY A 160 -1.28 6.87 12.11
N LEU A 161 -0.42 5.91 12.44
CA LEU A 161 -0.69 4.49 12.21
C LEU A 161 -1.50 3.94 13.38
N MET A 162 -2.68 3.39 13.08
CA MET A 162 -3.55 2.70 14.03
C MET A 162 -2.83 1.52 14.70
N SER A 163 -3.32 1.07 15.87
CA SER A 163 -2.83 -0.20 16.41
C SER A 163 -3.25 -1.36 15.50
N GLU A 164 -2.50 -2.45 15.55
CA GLU A 164 -2.83 -3.67 14.81
C GLU A 164 -4.18 -4.26 15.25
N SER A 165 -4.54 -4.09 16.52
CA SER A 165 -5.83 -4.49 17.05
C SER A 165 -6.98 -3.65 16.49
N ASP A 166 -6.84 -2.32 16.46
CA ASP A 166 -7.88 -1.43 15.93
C ASP A 166 -8.07 -1.64 14.43
N LEU A 167 -6.96 -1.80 13.69
CA LEU A 167 -7.05 -2.10 12.26
C LEU A 167 -7.64 -3.48 11.98
N SER A 168 -7.37 -4.47 12.84
CA SER A 168 -7.99 -5.80 12.74
C SER A 168 -9.50 -5.76 12.97
N VAL A 169 -9.96 -4.95 13.92
CA VAL A 169 -11.40 -4.72 14.14
C VAL A 169 -12.04 -4.11 12.90
N LEU A 170 -11.37 -3.12 12.29
CA LEU A 170 -11.85 -2.47 11.08
C LEU A 170 -11.92 -3.46 9.90
N PHE A 171 -10.90 -4.29 9.71
CA PHE A 171 -10.89 -5.36 8.70
C PHE A 171 -12.01 -6.38 8.92
N GLY A 172 -12.31 -6.69 10.18
CA GLY A 172 -13.31 -7.68 10.57
C GLY A 172 -14.71 -7.50 9.98
N THR A 173 -15.00 -6.34 9.40
CA THR A 173 -16.25 -6.10 8.66
C THR A 173 -16.30 -6.90 7.35
N TYR A 174 -15.19 -7.10 6.66
CA TYR A 174 -15.13 -7.71 5.33
C TYR A 174 -14.16 -8.90 5.23
N PHE A 175 -13.24 -9.01 6.17
CA PHE A 175 -12.12 -9.95 6.10
C PHE A 175 -12.03 -10.81 7.37
N ASP A 176 -11.58 -12.04 7.20
CA ASP A 176 -11.10 -12.88 8.28
C ASP A 176 -9.61 -12.58 8.47
N VAL A 177 -9.29 -11.84 9.55
CA VAL A 177 -7.91 -11.44 9.85
C VAL A 177 -7.15 -12.63 10.43
N ASP A 178 -6.11 -13.05 9.74
CA ASP A 178 -5.23 -14.15 10.14
C ASP A 178 -3.80 -13.70 10.50
N ILE A 179 -3.46 -12.43 10.20
CA ILE A 179 -2.17 -11.84 10.53
C ILE A 179 -2.40 -10.45 11.14
N ALA A 180 -1.94 -10.28 12.38
CA ALA A 180 -1.86 -9.00 13.09
C ALA A 180 -0.52 -8.95 13.84
N LEU A 181 0.45 -8.27 13.23
CA LEU A 181 1.83 -8.21 13.71
C LEU A 181 2.27 -6.74 13.88
N SER A 182 2.72 -6.41 15.07
CA SER A 182 3.35 -5.12 15.36
C SER A 182 4.57 -5.36 16.26
N ASN A 183 5.76 -5.21 15.73
CA ASN A 183 7.00 -5.42 16.47
C ASN A 183 8.00 -4.29 16.22
N LYS A 184 9.27 -4.47 16.63
CA LYS A 184 10.32 -3.46 16.49
C LYS A 184 10.75 -3.24 15.03
N GLU A 185 10.47 -4.20 14.13
CA GLU A 185 10.97 -4.23 12.75
C GLU A 185 9.91 -3.87 11.71
N MET A 186 8.65 -4.29 11.95
CA MET A 186 7.59 -4.12 10.98
C MET A 186 6.20 -4.07 11.64
N TYR A 187 5.23 -3.63 10.85
CA TYR A 187 3.81 -3.66 11.16
C TYR A 187 3.09 -4.34 9.98
N VAL A 188 2.22 -5.30 10.27
CA VAL A 188 1.41 -5.99 9.25
C VAL A 188 0.05 -6.33 9.82
N VAL A 189 -1.02 -5.95 9.11
CA VAL A 189 -2.37 -6.48 9.30
C VAL A 189 -2.85 -7.02 7.96
N SER A 190 -3.25 -8.29 7.94
CA SER A 190 -3.68 -8.96 6.72
C SER A 190 -4.87 -9.88 7.00
N GLY A 191 -5.77 -9.97 6.02
CA GLY A 191 -6.96 -10.80 6.13
C GLY A 191 -7.48 -11.27 4.78
N ILE A 192 -8.23 -12.37 4.81
CA ILE A 192 -8.86 -13.01 3.66
C ILE A 192 -10.29 -12.51 3.55
N LYS A 193 -10.69 -12.04 2.36
CA LYS A 193 -12.06 -11.59 2.09
C LYS A 193 -13.05 -12.76 2.16
N ARG A 194 -14.11 -12.56 2.91
CA ARG A 194 -15.25 -13.50 2.97
C ARG A 194 -16.02 -13.59 1.68
#